data_a414dc4a99193384ee8a4824815e30c8
#
_entry.id   a414dc4a99193384ee8a4824815e30c8
#
_cell.length_a   1.000
_cell.length_b   1.000
_cell.length_c   1.000
_cell.angle_alpha   90.00
_cell.angle_beta   90.00
_cell.angle_gamma   90.00
#
_symmetry.space_group_name_H-M   'P 1'
#
loop_
_entity.id
_entity.type
_entity.pdbx_description
1 polymer ?
#
loop_
_entity_poly.entity_id
_entity_poly.type
_entity_poly.pdbx_seq_one_letter_code
_entity_poly.pdbx_strand_id
1 'polypeptide(L)'
;MTSRYLAVLAAGALFALSPLAHAADAAAGQAVFKSKCMTCHSDQKGTNKIGPSLFGVVGRATGSEAGYKYSDPVSNLKTSWTPELLDKWLTKPADVAKGTKMTFPGLPNQADRDNVIAYLATLK
;
A
#
# COMPACT_ATOMS: atom_id res chain seq x y z
N MET A 1 28.39 -60.90 -33.43
CA MET A 1 27.07 -60.25 -33.37
C MET A 1 27.01 -59.46 -32.07
N THR A 2 27.27 -58.18 -32.15
CA THR A 2 27.32 -57.27 -31.00
C THR A 2 26.04 -56.39 -31.00
N SER A 3 25.14 -56.70 -30.08
CA SER A 3 23.90 -55.92 -29.90
C SER A 3 24.20 -54.69 -29.01
N ARG A 4 24.06 -53.49 -29.58
CA ARG A 4 24.23 -52.22 -28.88
C ARG A 4 22.86 -51.76 -28.40
N TYR A 5 22.61 -51.84 -27.10
CA TYR A 5 21.42 -51.24 -26.50
C TYR A 5 21.68 -49.74 -26.30
N LEU A 6 20.91 -48.92 -27.02
CA LEU A 6 20.86 -47.48 -26.79
C LEU A 6 19.90 -47.20 -25.63
N ALA A 7 20.46 -46.76 -24.52
CA ALA A 7 19.66 -46.26 -23.41
C ALA A 7 19.25 -44.80 -23.71
N VAL A 8 17.99 -44.58 -23.93
CA VAL A 8 17.40 -43.23 -24.05
C VAL A 8 17.12 -42.71 -22.65
N LEU A 9 17.97 -41.79 -22.18
CA LEU A 9 17.71 -41.02 -20.97
C LEU A 9 16.68 -39.93 -21.28
N ALA A 10 15.43 -40.13 -20.85
CA ALA A 10 14.42 -39.11 -20.87
C ALA A 10 14.69 -38.13 -19.70
N ALA A 11 15.25 -36.98 -19.99
CA ALA A 11 15.37 -35.90 -19.04
C ALA A 11 13.97 -35.26 -18.83
N GLY A 12 13.32 -35.62 -17.73
CA GLY A 12 12.09 -34.96 -17.31
C GLY A 12 12.40 -33.57 -16.78
N ALA A 13 12.02 -32.52 -17.51
CA ALA A 13 12.07 -31.17 -17.04
C ALA A 13 10.95 -30.98 -16.00
N LEU A 14 11.32 -30.90 -14.73
CA LEU A 14 10.41 -30.43 -13.68
C LEU A 14 10.24 -28.92 -13.84
N PHE A 15 9.14 -28.51 -14.44
CA PHE A 15 8.69 -27.13 -14.35
C PHE A 15 8.19 -26.88 -12.93
N ALA A 16 9.02 -26.24 -12.11
CA ALA A 16 8.57 -25.70 -10.83
C ALA A 16 7.61 -24.56 -11.13
N LEU A 17 6.31 -24.78 -10.88
CA LEU A 17 5.32 -23.72 -10.85
C LEU A 17 5.63 -22.84 -9.61
N SER A 18 6.35 -21.74 -9.81
CA SER A 18 6.48 -20.72 -8.79
C SER A 18 5.10 -20.12 -8.56
N PRO A 19 4.63 -20.02 -7.29
CA PRO A 19 3.38 -19.31 -7.02
C PRO A 19 3.55 -17.88 -7.51
N LEU A 20 2.65 -17.44 -8.41
CA LEU A 20 2.58 -16.04 -8.85
C LEU A 20 2.26 -15.20 -7.61
N ALA A 21 3.27 -14.47 -7.10
CA ALA A 21 3.03 -13.42 -6.13
C ALA A 21 2.09 -12.39 -6.78
N HIS A 22 0.92 -12.15 -6.18
CA HIS A 22 0.02 -11.11 -6.65
C HIS A 22 0.72 -9.76 -6.50
N ALA A 23 1.11 -9.15 -7.62
CA ALA A 23 1.55 -7.76 -7.65
C ALA A 23 0.38 -6.87 -7.22
N ALA A 24 0.65 -5.86 -6.40
CA ALA A 24 -0.36 -4.86 -6.01
C ALA A 24 -0.90 -4.15 -7.25
N ASP A 25 -2.21 -3.92 -7.29
CA ASP A 25 -2.92 -3.34 -8.42
C ASP A 25 -3.35 -1.90 -8.09
N ALA A 26 -2.71 -0.92 -8.73
CA ALA A 26 -3.03 0.50 -8.53
C ALA A 26 -4.45 0.86 -9.01
N ALA A 27 -4.98 0.23 -10.05
CA ALA A 27 -6.35 0.47 -10.51
C ALA A 27 -7.39 -0.03 -9.49
N ALA A 28 -7.18 -1.22 -8.92
CA ALA A 28 -7.98 -1.71 -7.80
C ALA A 28 -7.82 -0.82 -6.56
N GLY A 29 -6.61 -0.32 -6.30
CA GLY A 29 -6.33 0.63 -5.23
C GLY A 29 -7.06 1.96 -5.39
N GLN A 30 -7.21 2.45 -6.60
CA GLN A 30 -8.02 3.64 -6.88
C GLN A 30 -9.49 3.43 -6.49
N ALA A 31 -10.04 2.26 -6.75
CA ALA A 31 -11.40 1.92 -6.33
C ALA A 31 -11.54 1.90 -4.81
N VAL A 32 -10.56 1.35 -4.09
CA VAL A 32 -10.51 1.40 -2.62
C VAL A 32 -10.43 2.85 -2.13
N PHE A 33 -9.57 3.66 -2.72
CA PHE A 33 -9.45 5.09 -2.38
C PHE A 33 -10.80 5.82 -2.54
N LYS A 34 -11.47 5.66 -3.67
CA LYS A 34 -12.76 6.29 -3.92
C LYS A 34 -13.82 5.88 -2.92
N SER A 35 -13.86 4.61 -2.52
CA SER A 35 -14.89 4.10 -1.61
C SER A 35 -14.58 4.33 -0.14
N LYS A 36 -13.31 4.39 0.26
CA LYS A 36 -12.89 4.40 1.67
C LYS A 36 -12.16 5.66 2.13
N CYS A 37 -11.57 6.41 1.22
CA CYS A 37 -10.70 7.54 1.56
C CYS A 37 -11.23 8.90 1.09
N MET A 38 -11.92 8.94 -0.04
CA MET A 38 -12.29 10.18 -0.73
C MET A 38 -13.29 11.04 0.05
N THR A 39 -14.06 10.47 0.97
CA THR A 39 -14.94 11.26 1.85
C THR A 39 -14.15 12.28 2.67
N CYS A 40 -12.95 11.92 3.11
CA CYS A 40 -12.13 12.75 4.00
C CYS A 40 -10.85 13.26 3.35
N HIS A 41 -10.34 12.61 2.33
CA HIS A 41 -9.09 12.95 1.66
C HIS A 41 -9.29 13.27 0.18
N SER A 42 -8.35 14.02 -0.37
CA SER A 42 -8.24 14.29 -1.81
C SER A 42 -6.98 13.61 -2.36
N ASP A 43 -7.01 13.23 -3.62
CA ASP A 43 -5.84 12.82 -4.40
C ASP A 43 -5.25 13.98 -5.23
N GLN A 44 -5.78 15.19 -5.06
CA GLN A 44 -5.34 16.39 -5.77
C GLN A 44 -4.30 17.16 -4.94
N LYS A 45 -3.22 17.59 -5.61
CA LYS A 45 -2.17 18.38 -4.98
C LYS A 45 -2.72 19.63 -4.30
N GLY A 46 -2.40 19.80 -3.03
CA GLY A 46 -2.78 20.99 -2.26
C GLY A 46 -4.24 21.08 -1.86
N THR A 47 -5.08 20.12 -2.20
CA THR A 47 -6.49 20.13 -1.83
C THR A 47 -6.69 19.33 -0.54
N ASN A 48 -6.81 20.04 0.57
CA ASN A 48 -7.15 19.45 1.88
C ASN A 48 -8.68 19.45 2.06
N LYS A 49 -9.15 18.43 2.79
CA LYS A 49 -10.56 18.27 3.18
C LYS A 49 -10.62 18.10 4.70
N ILE A 50 -11.41 17.13 5.20
CA ILE A 50 -11.40 16.75 6.60
C ILE A 50 -10.01 16.22 6.99
N GLY A 51 -9.39 15.45 6.10
CA GLY A 51 -8.00 15.02 6.16
C GLY A 51 -7.12 15.76 5.16
N PRO A 52 -5.79 15.61 5.26
CA PRO A 52 -4.86 16.23 4.32
C PRO A 52 -4.93 15.58 2.95
N SER A 53 -4.53 16.35 1.91
CA SER A 53 -4.31 15.78 0.59
C SER A 53 -3.35 14.60 0.66
N LEU A 54 -3.65 13.53 -0.05
CA LEU A 54 -2.80 12.34 -0.16
C LEU A 54 -1.90 12.37 -1.40
N PHE A 55 -1.96 13.46 -2.18
CA PHE A 55 -1.03 13.64 -3.29
C PHE A 55 0.41 13.70 -2.77
N GLY A 56 1.27 12.82 -3.29
CA GLY A 56 2.67 12.73 -2.88
C GLY A 56 2.89 12.14 -1.49
N VAL A 57 1.89 11.46 -0.89
CA VAL A 57 1.99 10.96 0.48
C VAL A 57 3.05 9.87 0.67
N VAL A 58 3.25 9.01 -0.33
CA VAL A 58 4.29 7.97 -0.25
C VAL A 58 5.67 8.62 -0.27
N GLY A 59 6.42 8.46 0.82
CA GLY A 59 7.73 9.07 1.03
C GLY A 59 7.69 10.48 1.63
N ARG A 60 6.52 11.07 1.80
CA ARG A 60 6.36 12.39 2.43
C ARG A 60 6.60 12.31 3.94
N ALA A 61 7.21 13.36 4.50
CA ALA A 61 7.35 13.46 5.95
C ALA A 61 5.97 13.46 6.64
N THR A 62 5.86 12.72 7.75
CA THR A 62 4.61 12.70 8.52
C THR A 62 4.30 14.09 9.06
N GLY A 63 3.01 14.47 9.03
CA GLY A 63 2.57 15.75 9.54
C GLY A 63 3.01 16.97 8.71
N SER A 64 3.34 16.82 7.43
CA SER A 64 4.01 17.86 6.64
C SER A 64 3.16 18.52 5.55
N GLU A 65 1.92 18.08 5.33
CA GLU A 65 1.08 18.71 4.29
C GLU A 65 0.77 20.16 4.65
N ALA A 66 1.08 21.07 3.71
CA ALA A 66 0.87 22.48 3.91
C ALA A 66 -0.63 22.81 4.08
N GLY A 67 -0.95 23.72 5.00
CA GLY A 67 -2.31 24.20 5.23
C GLY A 67 -3.23 23.22 5.97
N TYR A 68 -2.72 22.08 6.43
CA TYR A 68 -3.49 21.13 7.22
C TYR A 68 -3.01 21.12 8.69
N LYS A 69 -3.97 21.14 9.61
CA LYS A 69 -3.69 21.06 11.05
C LYS A 69 -3.79 19.61 11.52
N TYR A 70 -2.66 18.99 11.77
CA TYR A 70 -2.57 17.62 12.29
C TYR A 70 -2.90 17.55 13.78
N SER A 71 -3.35 16.37 14.22
CA SER A 71 -3.37 16.03 15.65
C SER A 71 -1.95 15.91 16.20
N ASP A 72 -1.77 16.14 17.50
CA ASP A 72 -0.46 16.02 18.14
C ASP A 72 0.18 14.64 17.95
N PRO A 73 -0.56 13.51 18.11
CA PRO A 73 0.03 12.19 17.88
C PRO A 73 0.63 12.02 16.48
N VAL A 74 -0.01 12.56 15.44
CA VAL A 74 0.54 12.49 14.06
C VAL A 74 1.71 13.44 13.90
N SER A 75 1.62 14.66 14.41
CA SER A 75 2.74 15.63 14.38
C SER A 75 3.98 15.10 15.08
N ASN A 76 3.82 14.26 16.09
CA ASN A 76 4.91 13.70 16.87
C ASN A 76 5.53 12.42 16.29
N LEU A 77 5.00 11.87 15.19
CA LEU A 77 5.58 10.68 14.54
C LEU A 77 7.00 10.93 14.02
N LYS A 78 7.26 12.09 13.44
CA LYS A 78 8.58 12.58 12.99
C LYS A 78 9.36 11.56 12.14
N THR A 79 8.69 10.99 11.16
CA THR A 79 9.24 10.03 10.23
C THR A 79 8.70 10.31 8.82
N SER A 80 8.72 9.34 7.93
CA SER A 80 8.16 9.44 6.58
C SER A 80 7.14 8.35 6.33
N TRP A 81 6.16 8.64 5.50
CA TRP A 81 5.16 7.66 5.07
C TRP A 81 5.77 6.67 4.08
N THR A 82 6.50 5.70 4.61
CA THR A 82 6.94 4.55 3.81
C THR A 82 5.76 3.61 3.52
N PRO A 83 5.84 2.75 2.49
CA PRO A 83 4.82 1.73 2.27
C PRO A 83 4.57 0.86 3.51
N GLU A 84 5.60 0.52 4.27
CA GLU A 84 5.51 -0.27 5.50
C GLU A 84 4.75 0.46 6.61
N LEU A 85 5.01 1.76 6.79
CA LEU A 85 4.29 2.56 7.77
C LEU A 85 2.84 2.78 7.33
N LEU A 86 2.60 2.99 6.03
CA LEU A 86 1.25 3.11 5.48
C LEU A 86 0.45 1.81 5.68
N ASP A 87 1.06 0.66 5.54
CA ASP A 87 0.39 -0.62 5.81
C ASP A 87 -0.06 -0.73 7.28
N LYS A 88 0.81 -0.36 8.20
CA LYS A 88 0.47 -0.32 9.64
C LYS A 88 -0.62 0.71 9.94
N TRP A 89 -0.51 1.90 9.36
CA TRP A 89 -1.50 2.96 9.50
C TRP A 89 -2.87 2.53 8.99
N LEU A 90 -2.92 1.98 7.78
CA LEU A 90 -4.17 1.52 7.16
C LEU A 90 -4.76 0.28 7.82
N THR A 91 -3.96 -0.48 8.55
CA THR A 91 -4.47 -1.58 9.38
C THR A 91 -5.28 -1.02 10.55
N LYS A 92 -4.73 -0.04 11.27
CA LYS A 92 -5.43 0.67 12.35
C LYS A 92 -4.67 1.95 12.71
N PRO A 93 -5.15 3.13 12.28
CA PRO A 93 -4.45 4.40 12.56
C PRO A 93 -4.18 4.63 14.04
N ALA A 94 -5.12 4.29 14.92
CA ALA A 94 -4.98 4.49 16.36
C ALA A 94 -3.86 3.65 16.99
N ASP A 95 -3.43 2.55 16.38
CA ASP A 95 -2.30 1.76 16.86
C ASP A 95 -0.95 2.41 16.55
N VAL A 96 -0.90 3.23 15.49
CA VAL A 96 0.32 3.98 15.11
C VAL A 96 0.38 5.32 15.84
N ALA A 97 -0.75 6.03 15.93
CA ALA A 97 -0.84 7.34 16.58
C ALA A 97 -2.08 7.39 17.47
N LYS A 98 -1.95 6.88 18.70
CA LYS A 98 -3.03 6.88 19.69
C LYS A 98 -3.54 8.30 19.94
N GLY A 99 -4.84 8.49 19.80
CA GLY A 99 -5.47 9.80 19.93
C GLY A 99 -5.50 10.61 18.63
N THR A 100 -5.15 10.00 17.51
CA THR A 100 -5.34 10.63 16.19
C THR A 100 -6.80 11.03 15.98
N LYS A 101 -7.02 12.18 15.35
CA LYS A 101 -8.37 12.63 14.97
C LYS A 101 -8.94 11.91 13.76
N MET A 102 -8.17 11.07 13.08
CA MET A 102 -8.66 10.23 11.99
C MET A 102 -9.48 9.08 12.57
N THR A 103 -10.80 9.14 12.37
CA THR A 103 -11.75 8.17 12.94
C THR A 103 -11.94 6.92 12.09
N PHE A 104 -11.01 6.64 11.22
CA PHE A 104 -11.03 5.49 10.31
C PHE A 104 -10.66 4.20 11.06
N PRO A 105 -11.49 3.13 10.99
CA PRO A 105 -11.22 1.91 11.75
C PRO A 105 -10.10 1.05 11.17
N GLY A 106 -9.74 1.25 9.91
CA GLY A 106 -8.73 0.49 9.19
C GLY A 106 -9.31 -0.35 8.05
N LEU A 107 -8.40 -0.91 7.25
CA LEU A 107 -8.69 -1.86 6.19
C LEU A 107 -8.20 -3.24 6.63
N PRO A 108 -9.10 -4.20 6.97
CA PRO A 108 -8.66 -5.51 7.46
C PRO A 108 -8.04 -6.39 6.36
N ASN A 109 -8.39 -6.16 5.11
CA ASN A 109 -7.91 -6.96 3.98
C ASN A 109 -6.54 -6.49 3.52
N GLN A 110 -5.53 -7.37 3.53
CA GLN A 110 -4.17 -7.04 3.11
C GLN A 110 -4.11 -6.63 1.63
N ALA A 111 -4.87 -7.29 0.77
CA ALA A 111 -4.87 -6.95 -0.67
C ALA A 111 -5.41 -5.53 -0.90
N ASP A 112 -6.42 -5.11 -0.17
CA ASP A 112 -6.94 -3.74 -0.25
C ASP A 112 -5.89 -2.72 0.19
N ARG A 113 -5.15 -3.00 1.27
CA ARG A 113 -4.06 -2.12 1.73
C ARG A 113 -2.94 -2.05 0.69
N ASP A 114 -2.49 -3.18 0.19
CA ASP A 114 -1.42 -3.22 -0.82
C ASP A 114 -1.83 -2.48 -2.10
N ASN A 115 -3.05 -2.68 -2.55
CA ASN A 115 -3.58 -2.03 -3.75
C ASN A 115 -3.71 -0.52 -3.57
N VAL A 116 -4.26 -0.04 -2.44
CA VAL A 116 -4.40 1.40 -2.22
C VAL A 116 -3.03 2.07 -2.03
N ILE A 117 -2.06 1.42 -1.39
CA ILE A 117 -0.69 1.94 -1.29
C ILE A 117 -0.07 2.05 -2.68
N ALA A 118 -0.26 1.05 -3.55
CA ALA A 118 0.20 1.11 -4.94
C ALA A 118 -0.44 2.28 -5.70
N TYR A 119 -1.72 2.54 -5.49
CA TYR A 119 -2.39 3.71 -6.06
C TYR A 119 -1.81 5.02 -5.53
N LEU A 120 -1.64 5.16 -4.21
CA LEU A 120 -1.07 6.35 -3.59
C LEU A 120 0.34 6.63 -4.11
N ALA A 121 1.12 5.60 -4.39
CA ALA A 121 2.46 5.74 -4.96
C ALA A 121 2.46 6.34 -6.38
N THR A 122 1.34 6.30 -7.10
CA THR A 122 1.19 6.96 -8.40
C THR A 122 0.94 8.45 -8.30
N LEU A 123 0.58 8.96 -7.14
CA LEU A 123 0.25 10.36 -6.89
C LEU A 123 1.52 11.18 -6.62
N LYS A 124 2.14 11.66 -7.70
CA LYS A 124 3.38 12.47 -7.66
C LYS A 124 3.28 13.64 -8.60
#